data_b43cd37012fea4e33225284ee46df3d0
#
_entry.id   b43cd37012fea4e33225284ee46df3d0
#
_cell.length_a   1.000
_cell.length_b   1.000
_cell.length_c   1.000
_cell.angle_alpha   90.00
_cell.angle_beta   90.00
_cell.angle_gamma   90.00
#
_symmetry.space_group_name_H-M   'P 1'
#
loop_
_entity.id
_entity.type
_entity.pdbx_description
1 polymer ?
#
loop_
_entity_poly.entity_id
_entity_poly.type
_entity_poly.pdbx_seq_one_letter_code
_entity_poly.pdbx_strand_id
1 'polypeptide(L)'
;GQGNFGSIDGDSPAAMRYTETKLAKIAQHLTEDLEKNTVLYRKNYDETEKEPTVLPSQYPNLLVNGAGGIAVGMATSIPPHNLKEIINGTVAFIHNKEITISQLMKHIPGPDFPTGGIIIGKDIIKQGYNKGRGSFKIRGIMDVEDLKSGRSLLVVKSIPYQVNKSILNEKIAQLARDKKIDGI
;
A
#
# COMPACT_ATOMS: atom_id res chain seq x y z
N GLY A 1 -14.03 -3.92 -12.03
CA GLY A 1 -13.64 -5.18 -12.65
C GLY A 1 -14.73 -6.24 -12.58
N GLN A 2 -14.61 -7.26 -13.39
CA GLN A 2 -15.49 -8.42 -13.40
C GLN A 2 -14.64 -9.70 -13.51
N GLY A 3 -15.04 -10.76 -12.79
CA GLY A 3 -14.33 -12.02 -12.76
C GLY A 3 -13.59 -12.27 -11.45
N ASN A 4 -12.85 -13.39 -11.40
CA ASN A 4 -12.09 -13.78 -10.21
C ASN A 4 -10.65 -13.22 -10.28
N PHE A 5 -10.32 -12.30 -9.39
CA PHE A 5 -9.00 -11.69 -9.24
C PHE A 5 -8.20 -12.26 -8.07
N GLY A 6 -8.63 -13.39 -7.51
CA GLY A 6 -8.11 -13.96 -6.28
C GLY A 6 -8.87 -13.48 -5.04
N SER A 7 -8.49 -14.01 -3.89
CA SER A 7 -9.11 -13.65 -2.61
C SER A 7 -8.08 -13.45 -1.49
N ILE A 8 -8.52 -12.85 -0.38
CA ILE A 8 -7.69 -12.72 0.83
C ILE A 8 -7.38 -14.09 1.45
N ASP A 9 -8.18 -15.11 1.14
CA ASP A 9 -7.98 -16.48 1.60
C ASP A 9 -6.88 -17.21 0.82
N GLY A 10 -6.30 -16.57 -0.20
CA GLY A 10 -5.19 -17.11 -0.98
C GLY A 10 -5.62 -17.85 -2.25
N ASP A 11 -6.90 -17.77 -2.64
CA ASP A 11 -7.34 -18.33 -3.91
C ASP A 11 -6.64 -17.68 -5.08
N SER A 12 -6.21 -18.49 -6.04
CA SER A 12 -5.56 -18.01 -7.25
C SER A 12 -6.56 -17.25 -8.15
N PRO A 13 -6.12 -16.18 -8.84
CA PRO A 13 -6.96 -15.51 -9.83
C PRO A 13 -7.24 -16.44 -11.01
N ALA A 14 -8.34 -16.19 -11.70
CA ALA A 14 -8.62 -16.84 -12.97
C ALA A 14 -7.62 -16.40 -14.06
N ALA A 15 -7.55 -17.18 -15.16
CA ALA A 15 -6.78 -16.76 -16.32
C ALA A 15 -7.33 -15.43 -16.87
N MET A 16 -6.44 -14.58 -17.40
CA MET A 16 -6.80 -13.21 -17.87
C MET A 16 -7.97 -13.17 -18.84
N ARG A 17 -8.16 -14.21 -19.67
CA ARG A 17 -9.29 -14.30 -20.61
C ARG A 17 -10.66 -14.37 -19.97
N TYR A 18 -10.74 -14.60 -18.66
CA TYR A 18 -11.99 -14.67 -17.90
C TYR A 18 -12.22 -13.45 -17.00
N THR A 19 -11.35 -12.45 -17.09
CA THR A 19 -11.45 -11.25 -16.26
C THR A 19 -11.50 -10.00 -17.12
N GLU A 20 -12.28 -9.02 -16.66
CA GLU A 20 -12.40 -7.72 -17.29
C GLU A 20 -12.08 -6.62 -16.30
N THR A 21 -11.35 -5.60 -16.76
CA THR A 21 -11.01 -4.43 -15.97
C THR A 21 -11.40 -3.15 -16.70
N LYS A 22 -11.69 -2.11 -15.93
CA LYS A 22 -11.85 -0.74 -16.44
C LYS A 22 -11.26 0.25 -15.45
N LEU A 23 -10.91 1.43 -15.94
CA LEU A 23 -10.40 2.50 -15.10
C LEU A 23 -11.46 2.92 -14.06
N ALA A 24 -11.05 3.07 -12.82
CA ALA A 24 -11.87 3.68 -11.79
C ALA A 24 -12.01 5.19 -12.05
N LYS A 25 -13.06 5.82 -11.53
CA LYS A 25 -13.29 7.27 -11.73
C LYS A 25 -12.10 8.13 -11.29
N ILE A 26 -11.46 7.75 -10.19
CA ILE A 26 -10.27 8.45 -9.67
C ILE A 26 -9.10 8.45 -10.68
N ALA A 27 -9.00 7.45 -11.54
CA ALA A 27 -7.93 7.36 -12.54
C ALA A 27 -8.01 8.49 -13.59
N GLN A 28 -9.17 9.13 -13.79
CA GLN A 28 -9.31 10.29 -14.66
C GLN A 28 -8.42 11.44 -14.19
N HIS A 29 -8.27 11.64 -12.87
CA HIS A 29 -7.41 12.67 -12.30
C HIS A 29 -5.90 12.41 -12.50
N LEU A 30 -5.53 11.22 -12.97
CA LEU A 30 -4.13 10.90 -13.33
C LEU A 30 -3.82 11.28 -14.77
N THR A 31 -4.83 11.30 -15.65
CA THR A 31 -4.69 11.50 -17.10
C THR A 31 -5.31 12.79 -17.61
N GLU A 32 -6.00 13.55 -16.75
CA GLU A 32 -6.60 14.84 -17.12
C GLU A 32 -5.51 15.80 -17.63
N ASP A 33 -5.83 16.55 -18.66
CA ASP A 33 -4.92 17.49 -19.35
C ASP A 33 -3.74 16.84 -20.10
N LEU A 34 -3.74 15.53 -20.30
CA LEU A 34 -2.70 14.83 -21.05
C LEU A 34 -2.58 15.38 -22.48
N GLU A 35 -3.70 15.76 -23.12
CA GLU A 35 -3.77 16.30 -24.47
C GLU A 35 -3.28 17.76 -24.59
N LYS A 36 -3.03 18.43 -23.46
CA LYS A 36 -2.65 19.84 -23.40
C LYS A 36 -1.15 20.08 -23.34
N ASN A 37 -0.32 19.10 -23.72
CA ASN A 37 1.15 19.16 -23.64
C ASN A 37 1.69 19.51 -22.24
N THR A 38 1.05 19.02 -21.21
CA THR A 38 1.43 19.23 -19.81
C THR A 38 2.64 18.42 -19.37
N VAL A 39 3.00 17.38 -20.13
CA VAL A 39 4.11 16.47 -19.89
C VAL A 39 4.91 16.22 -21.16
N LEU A 40 6.15 15.76 -21.00
CA LEU A 40 6.97 15.35 -22.12
C LEU A 40 6.55 13.99 -22.67
N TYR A 41 6.67 13.82 -23.99
CA TYR A 41 6.40 12.58 -24.68
C TYR A 41 7.70 11.98 -25.23
N ARG A 42 7.76 10.66 -25.27
CA ARG A 42 8.79 9.88 -25.95
C ARG A 42 8.15 8.91 -26.93
N LYS A 43 8.92 8.39 -27.86
CA LYS A 43 8.48 7.29 -28.71
C LYS A 43 8.34 6.00 -27.91
N ASN A 44 7.35 5.17 -28.27
CA ASN A 44 7.22 3.81 -27.75
C ASN A 44 8.32 2.90 -28.31
N TYR A 45 8.31 1.62 -27.96
CA TYR A 45 9.40 0.68 -28.30
C TYR A 45 9.64 0.54 -29.80
N ASP A 46 8.60 0.48 -30.62
CA ASP A 46 8.67 0.31 -32.08
C ASP A 46 8.59 1.66 -32.86
N GLU A 47 8.60 2.77 -32.15
CA GLU A 47 8.54 4.13 -32.66
C GLU A 47 7.27 4.48 -33.46
N THR A 48 6.25 3.65 -33.42
CA THR A 48 4.99 3.86 -34.15
C THR A 48 4.11 4.91 -33.48
N GLU A 49 4.18 5.04 -32.15
CA GLU A 49 3.35 5.93 -31.34
C GLU A 49 4.20 6.72 -30.32
N LYS A 50 3.58 7.71 -29.71
CA LYS A 50 4.18 8.47 -28.61
C LYS A 50 3.48 8.17 -27.31
N GLU A 51 4.24 8.02 -26.27
CA GLU A 51 3.77 7.81 -24.89
C GLU A 51 4.26 8.93 -23.95
N PRO A 52 3.46 9.33 -22.94
CA PRO A 52 3.92 10.30 -21.97
C PRO A 52 5.03 9.71 -21.10
N THR A 53 6.04 10.51 -20.78
CA THR A 53 7.13 10.07 -19.89
C THR A 53 6.68 9.94 -18.44
N VAL A 54 5.67 10.73 -18.03
CA VAL A 54 4.97 10.71 -16.75
C VAL A 54 3.52 11.10 -16.95
N LEU A 55 2.63 10.71 -16.07
CA LEU A 55 1.24 11.16 -16.10
C LEU A 55 1.10 12.55 -15.47
N PRO A 56 0.21 13.43 -16.00
CA PRO A 56 -0.02 14.77 -15.46
C PRO A 56 -0.92 14.75 -14.21
N SER A 57 -0.65 13.86 -13.29
CA SER A 57 -1.46 13.59 -12.13
C SER A 57 -1.81 14.85 -11.33
N GLN A 58 -3.09 15.03 -10.99
CA GLN A 58 -3.57 16.16 -10.19
C GLN A 58 -3.23 16.05 -8.70
N TYR A 59 -2.75 14.90 -8.27
CA TYR A 59 -2.31 14.66 -6.88
C TYR A 59 -1.10 13.72 -6.87
N PRO A 60 -0.29 13.70 -5.81
CA PRO A 60 0.91 12.85 -5.72
C PRO A 60 0.56 11.35 -5.58
N ASN A 61 0.14 10.72 -6.69
CA ASN A 61 -0.34 9.34 -6.71
C ASN A 61 0.69 8.33 -6.23
N LEU A 62 1.99 8.58 -6.46
CA LEU A 62 3.06 7.72 -5.97
C LEU A 62 3.03 7.56 -4.45
N LEU A 63 2.70 8.62 -3.73
CA LEU A 63 2.59 8.58 -2.26
C LEU A 63 1.25 8.01 -1.80
N VAL A 64 0.16 8.32 -2.50
CA VAL A 64 -1.18 7.83 -2.14
C VAL A 64 -1.28 6.33 -2.31
N ASN A 65 -0.94 5.80 -3.48
CA ASN A 65 -1.05 4.37 -3.77
C ASN A 65 0.22 3.58 -3.40
N GLY A 66 1.34 4.26 -3.20
CA GLY A 66 2.62 3.59 -3.06
C GLY A 66 3.10 2.98 -4.39
N ALA A 67 4.21 2.28 -4.32
CA ALA A 67 4.74 1.52 -5.45
C ALA A 67 5.49 0.29 -4.94
N GLY A 68 5.34 -0.82 -5.64
CA GLY A 68 6.10 -2.03 -5.39
C GLY A 68 6.57 -2.62 -6.70
N GLY A 69 7.85 -2.98 -6.78
CA GLY A 69 8.40 -3.56 -7.99
C GLY A 69 9.77 -4.17 -7.76
N ILE A 70 10.06 -5.20 -8.54
CA ILE A 70 11.34 -5.91 -8.53
C ILE A 70 11.90 -5.83 -9.95
N ALA A 71 13.09 -5.26 -10.08
CA ALA A 71 13.84 -5.21 -11.32
C ALA A 71 15.19 -5.89 -11.15
N VAL A 72 15.93 -6.07 -12.25
CA VAL A 72 17.30 -6.60 -12.18
C VAL A 72 18.20 -5.55 -11.51
N GLY A 73 18.81 -5.93 -10.42
CA GLY A 73 19.74 -5.08 -9.66
C GLY A 73 19.10 -4.05 -8.74
N MET A 74 17.78 -3.86 -8.76
CA MET A 74 17.09 -2.93 -7.85
C MET A 74 15.64 -3.34 -7.57
N ALA A 75 15.12 -2.89 -6.43
CA ALA A 75 13.72 -3.04 -6.06
C ALA A 75 13.20 -1.75 -5.42
N THR A 76 11.90 -1.50 -5.53
CA THR A 76 11.23 -0.42 -4.83
C THR A 76 10.06 -0.96 -4.00
N SER A 77 9.83 -0.35 -2.85
CA SER A 77 8.70 -0.64 -1.98
C SER A 77 8.32 0.64 -1.24
N ILE A 78 7.44 1.42 -1.85
CA ILE A 78 6.90 2.66 -1.27
C ILE A 78 5.52 2.34 -0.70
N PRO A 79 5.29 2.53 0.60
CA PRO A 79 4.00 2.26 1.20
C PRO A 79 2.95 3.29 0.77
N PRO A 80 1.65 2.92 0.74
CA PRO A 80 0.56 3.87 0.51
C PRO A 80 0.39 4.83 1.69
N HIS A 81 -0.24 5.99 1.43
CA HIS A 81 -0.53 7.01 2.42
C HIS A 81 -1.97 7.50 2.29
N ASN A 82 -2.47 8.14 3.32
CA ASN A 82 -3.80 8.73 3.33
C ASN A 82 -3.89 9.92 2.36
N LEU A 83 -4.90 9.89 1.47
CA LEU A 83 -5.10 10.92 0.44
C LEU A 83 -5.24 12.32 1.05
N LYS A 84 -6.02 12.47 2.12
CA LYS A 84 -6.24 13.77 2.78
C LYS A 84 -4.95 14.32 3.39
N GLU A 85 -4.16 13.46 4.02
CA GLU A 85 -2.86 13.81 4.60
C GLU A 85 -1.86 14.23 3.51
N ILE A 86 -1.81 13.49 2.41
CA ILE A 86 -0.96 13.84 1.26
C ILE A 86 -1.36 15.18 0.66
N ILE A 87 -2.65 15.44 0.48
CA ILE A 87 -3.14 16.73 -0.02
C ILE A 87 -2.77 17.87 0.93
N ASN A 88 -2.98 17.70 2.23
CA ASN A 88 -2.59 18.70 3.23
C ASN A 88 -1.08 18.97 3.21
N GLY A 89 -0.26 17.92 3.10
CA GLY A 89 1.19 18.06 2.97
C GLY A 89 1.61 18.77 1.68
N THR A 90 0.91 18.47 0.57
CA THR A 90 1.14 19.13 -0.72
C THR A 90 0.81 20.62 -0.65
N VAL A 91 -0.32 20.99 -0.06
CA VAL A 91 -0.69 22.40 0.16
C VAL A 91 0.35 23.12 1.03
N ALA A 92 0.78 22.48 2.12
CA ALA A 92 1.83 23.04 2.98
C ALA A 92 3.15 23.25 2.22
N PHE A 93 3.54 22.32 1.34
CA PHE A 93 4.73 22.43 0.50
C PHE A 93 4.60 23.55 -0.56
N ILE A 94 3.41 23.73 -1.14
CA ILE A 94 3.17 24.83 -2.10
C ILE A 94 3.35 26.19 -1.42
N HIS A 95 2.84 26.33 -0.20
CA HIS A 95 3.00 27.58 0.57
C HIS A 95 4.42 27.83 1.08
N ASN A 96 5.17 26.77 1.34
CA ASN A 96 6.56 26.87 1.80
C ASN A 96 7.40 25.76 1.17
N LYS A 97 8.11 26.08 0.09
CA LYS A 97 8.99 25.12 -0.62
C LYS A 97 10.20 24.68 0.18
N GLU A 98 10.58 25.44 1.20
CA GLU A 98 11.69 25.13 2.12
C GLU A 98 11.22 24.33 3.36
N ILE A 99 9.96 23.82 3.33
CA ILE A 99 9.42 23.02 4.43
C ILE A 99 10.27 21.75 4.66
N THR A 100 10.65 21.52 5.90
CA THR A 100 11.46 20.34 6.26
C THR A 100 10.61 19.07 6.33
N ILE A 101 11.25 17.89 6.21
CA ILE A 101 10.58 16.60 6.39
C ILE A 101 9.86 16.53 7.74
N SER A 102 10.48 17.01 8.81
CA SER A 102 9.86 17.02 10.14
C SER A 102 8.61 17.90 10.22
N GLN A 103 8.55 18.97 9.43
CA GLN A 103 7.36 19.81 9.32
C GLN A 103 6.28 19.17 8.45
N LEU A 104 6.66 18.54 7.32
CA LEU A 104 5.74 17.76 6.49
C LEU A 104 5.10 16.60 7.26
N MET A 105 5.84 15.96 8.15
CA MET A 105 5.30 14.88 9.00
C MET A 105 4.22 15.33 9.99
N LYS A 106 3.98 16.63 10.17
CA LYS A 106 2.80 17.12 10.90
C LYS A 106 1.51 16.94 10.09
N HIS A 107 1.62 16.88 8.78
CA HIS A 107 0.53 16.67 7.84
C HIS A 107 0.46 15.23 7.37
N ILE A 108 1.63 14.58 7.19
CA ILE A 108 1.79 13.19 6.72
C ILE A 108 2.57 12.43 7.80
N PRO A 109 1.91 11.95 8.85
CA PRO A 109 2.58 11.32 10.00
C PRO A 109 3.22 9.97 9.67
N GLY A 110 2.73 9.28 8.65
CA GLY A 110 3.23 7.97 8.24
C GLY A 110 2.41 7.31 7.15
N PRO A 111 2.79 6.11 6.76
CA PRO A 111 2.01 5.27 5.85
C PRO A 111 0.61 4.97 6.40
N ASP A 112 -0.36 4.80 5.49
CA ASP A 112 -1.73 4.40 5.79
C ASP A 112 -2.12 3.25 4.85
N PHE A 113 -2.38 2.07 5.43
CA PHE A 113 -2.66 0.86 4.66
C PHE A 113 -4.16 0.62 4.51
N PRO A 114 -4.64 0.17 3.33
CA PRO A 114 -6.06 -0.06 3.09
C PRO A 114 -6.65 -1.16 3.97
N THR A 115 -5.82 -2.06 4.52
CA THR A 115 -6.23 -3.12 5.44
C THR A 115 -6.13 -2.71 6.92
N GLY A 116 -5.77 -1.45 7.22
CA GLY A 116 -5.57 -0.97 8.57
C GLY A 116 -4.31 -1.55 9.24
N GLY A 117 -4.37 -1.74 10.55
CA GLY A 117 -3.26 -2.21 11.36
C GLY A 117 -2.54 -1.09 12.11
N ILE A 118 -1.52 -1.45 12.85
CA ILE A 118 -0.74 -0.53 13.69
C ILE A 118 0.74 -0.63 13.29
N ILE A 119 1.33 0.49 12.88
CA ILE A 119 2.77 0.58 12.65
C ILE A 119 3.49 0.73 14.00
N ILE A 120 4.49 -0.10 14.22
CA ILE A 120 5.28 -0.10 15.45
C ILE A 120 6.57 0.68 15.21
N GLY A 121 6.75 1.78 15.96
CA GLY A 121 7.98 2.57 15.93
C GLY A 121 7.88 3.86 15.11
N LYS A 122 7.43 4.95 15.75
CA LYS A 122 7.32 6.26 15.11
C LYS A 122 8.67 6.81 14.61
N ASP A 123 9.75 6.57 15.36
CA ASP A 123 11.08 7.05 14.98
C ASP A 123 11.62 6.38 13.72
N ILE A 124 11.22 5.14 13.47
CA ILE A 124 11.61 4.38 12.27
C ILE A 124 10.99 5.02 11.02
N ILE A 125 9.73 5.50 11.11
CA ILE A 125 9.06 6.22 10.00
C ILE A 125 9.84 7.49 9.68
N LYS A 126 10.18 8.29 10.70
CA LYS A 126 10.98 9.51 10.53
C LYS A 126 12.34 9.23 9.90
N GLN A 127 13.03 8.18 10.35
CA GLN A 127 14.29 7.76 9.75
C GLN A 127 14.12 7.33 8.30
N GLY A 128 13.06 6.56 8.00
CA GLY A 128 12.73 6.13 6.65
C GLY A 128 12.52 7.31 5.69
N TYR A 129 11.75 8.29 6.10
CA TYR A 129 11.51 9.49 5.29
C TYR A 129 12.77 10.33 5.09
N ASN A 130 13.65 10.44 6.10
CA ASN A 130 14.90 11.20 5.98
C ASN A 130 15.96 10.48 5.12
N LYS A 131 16.03 9.15 5.20
CA LYS A 131 17.06 8.33 4.53
C LYS A 131 16.61 7.74 3.20
N GLY A 132 15.33 7.82 2.88
CA GLY A 132 14.72 7.15 1.71
C GLY A 132 14.67 5.62 1.83
N ARG A 133 14.98 5.05 3.01
CA ARG A 133 14.86 3.62 3.32
C ARG A 133 14.65 3.39 4.80
N GLY A 134 13.88 2.36 5.13
CA GLY A 134 13.60 1.95 6.50
C GLY A 134 12.87 0.61 6.50
N SER A 135 12.78 0.00 7.68
CA SER A 135 11.99 -1.23 7.89
C SER A 135 11.18 -1.06 9.16
N PHE A 136 9.88 -1.23 9.08
CA PHE A 136 8.97 -1.16 10.22
C PHE A 136 8.10 -2.41 10.29
N LYS A 137 7.58 -2.67 11.47
CA LYS A 137 6.65 -3.77 11.71
C LYS A 137 5.22 -3.25 11.70
N ILE A 138 4.32 -4.01 11.08
CA ILE A 138 2.88 -3.76 11.12
C ILE A 138 2.25 -4.87 11.95
N ARG A 139 1.40 -4.49 12.89
CA ARG A 139 0.60 -5.41 13.70
C ARG A 139 -0.85 -5.33 13.29
N GLY A 140 -1.49 -6.48 13.09
CA GLY A 140 -2.93 -6.59 12.91
C GLY A 140 -3.68 -6.25 14.21
N ILE A 141 -4.97 -6.04 14.11
CA ILE A 141 -5.87 -5.79 15.23
C ILE A 141 -6.49 -7.12 15.65
N MET A 142 -6.37 -7.46 16.91
CA MET A 142 -6.93 -8.68 17.51
C MET A 142 -7.74 -8.34 18.75
N ASP A 143 -8.80 -9.10 18.96
CA ASP A 143 -9.62 -9.10 20.18
C ASP A 143 -9.66 -10.49 20.78
N VAL A 144 -10.01 -10.55 22.06
CA VAL A 144 -10.25 -11.79 22.80
C VAL A 144 -11.71 -11.80 23.22
N GLU A 145 -12.43 -12.84 22.83
CA GLU A 145 -13.83 -13.08 23.20
C GLU A 145 -13.93 -14.32 24.05
N ASP A 146 -14.49 -14.20 25.25
CA ASP A 146 -14.69 -15.35 26.15
C ASP A 146 -15.96 -16.11 25.76
N LEU A 147 -15.82 -17.41 25.57
CA LEU A 147 -16.92 -18.32 25.27
C LEU A 147 -17.51 -18.88 26.57
N LYS A 148 -18.81 -19.17 26.54
CA LYS A 148 -19.54 -19.81 27.66
C LYS A 148 -18.95 -21.18 28.08
N SER A 149 -18.14 -21.79 27.24
CA SER A 149 -17.44 -23.06 27.48
C SER A 149 -16.17 -22.94 28.33
N GLY A 150 -15.80 -21.73 28.78
CA GLY A 150 -14.55 -21.47 29.48
C GLY A 150 -13.31 -21.38 28.58
N ARG A 151 -13.51 -21.37 27.26
CA ARG A 151 -12.46 -21.12 26.26
C ARG A 151 -12.55 -19.68 25.80
N SER A 152 -11.42 -19.11 25.35
CA SER A 152 -11.38 -17.80 24.70
C SER A 152 -11.19 -17.96 23.18
N LEU A 153 -11.81 -17.08 22.42
CA LEU A 153 -11.65 -16.99 20.98
C LEU A 153 -10.75 -15.79 20.64
N LEU A 154 -9.70 -16.03 19.88
CA LEU A 154 -8.88 -14.97 19.33
C LEU A 154 -9.47 -14.50 17.99
N VAL A 155 -10.03 -13.29 17.98
CA VAL A 155 -10.64 -12.70 16.80
C VAL A 155 -9.67 -11.76 16.11
N VAL A 156 -9.15 -12.13 14.94
CA VAL A 156 -8.29 -11.28 14.12
C VAL A 156 -9.17 -10.37 13.28
N LYS A 157 -9.27 -9.09 13.64
CA LYS A 157 -10.10 -8.07 12.94
C LYS A 157 -9.41 -7.50 11.71
N SER A 158 -8.09 -7.43 11.70
CA SER A 158 -7.31 -7.05 10.53
C SER A 158 -5.98 -7.78 10.50
N ILE A 159 -5.52 -8.09 9.30
CA ILE A 159 -4.18 -8.62 9.04
C ILE A 159 -3.34 -7.54 8.37
N PRO A 160 -2.01 -7.53 8.55
CA PRO A 160 -1.15 -6.56 7.89
C PRO A 160 -1.29 -6.59 6.37
N TYR A 161 -1.09 -5.43 5.75
CA TYR A 161 -1.15 -5.28 4.29
C TYR A 161 -0.23 -6.28 3.58
N GLN A 162 -0.71 -6.88 2.49
CA GLN A 162 -0.02 -7.91 1.69
C GLN A 162 0.28 -9.23 2.42
N VAL A 163 -0.24 -9.46 3.60
CA VAL A 163 -0.15 -10.76 4.28
C VAL A 163 -1.23 -11.69 3.74
N ASN A 164 -0.83 -12.87 3.27
CA ASN A 164 -1.76 -13.92 2.87
C ASN A 164 -2.34 -14.62 4.12
N LYS A 165 -3.66 -14.63 4.22
CA LYS A 165 -4.39 -15.18 5.38
C LYS A 165 -4.20 -16.67 5.54
N SER A 166 -4.24 -17.45 4.46
CA SER A 166 -4.04 -18.91 4.51
C SER A 166 -2.65 -19.28 4.98
N ILE A 167 -1.62 -18.63 4.44
CA ILE A 167 -0.23 -18.84 4.87
C ILE A 167 -0.03 -18.45 6.34
N LEU A 168 -0.69 -17.38 6.79
CA LEU A 168 -0.65 -16.98 8.20
C LEU A 168 -1.25 -18.05 9.09
N ASN A 169 -2.42 -18.59 8.72
CA ASN A 169 -3.09 -19.65 9.48
C ASN A 169 -2.25 -20.94 9.53
N GLU A 170 -1.68 -21.35 8.41
CA GLU A 170 -0.77 -22.49 8.33
C GLU A 170 0.44 -22.31 9.26
N LYS A 171 1.00 -21.10 9.29
CA LYS A 171 2.15 -20.79 10.14
C LYS A 171 1.78 -20.83 11.63
N ILE A 172 0.60 -20.32 12.01
CA ILE A 172 0.11 -20.42 13.39
C ILE A 172 -0.06 -21.89 13.79
N ALA A 173 -0.72 -22.68 12.96
CA ALA A 173 -0.90 -24.12 13.20
C ALA A 173 0.44 -24.87 13.29
N GLN A 174 1.42 -24.50 12.48
CA GLN A 174 2.77 -25.08 12.56
C GLN A 174 3.47 -24.72 13.85
N LEU A 175 3.39 -23.45 14.30
CA LEU A 175 3.98 -23.01 15.57
C LEU A 175 3.35 -23.72 16.78
N ALA A 176 2.04 -24.00 16.73
CA ALA A 176 1.36 -24.78 17.78
C ALA A 176 1.84 -26.25 17.78
N ARG A 177 1.94 -26.90 16.60
CA ARG A 177 2.48 -28.26 16.47
C ARG A 177 3.94 -28.36 16.96
N ASP A 178 4.75 -27.35 16.67
CA ASP A 178 6.15 -27.27 17.11
C ASP A 178 6.28 -26.90 18.59
N LYS A 179 5.17 -26.73 19.32
CA LYS A 179 5.13 -26.31 20.74
C LYS A 179 5.88 -24.99 21.00
N LYS A 180 5.89 -24.08 20.02
CA LYS A 180 6.44 -22.74 20.16
C LYS A 180 5.43 -21.73 20.69
N ILE A 181 4.15 -22.05 20.57
CA ILE A 181 3.01 -21.36 21.17
C ILE A 181 2.10 -22.41 21.80
N ASP A 182 1.61 -22.12 23.01
CA ASP A 182 0.72 -22.98 23.77
C ASP A 182 -0.70 -22.39 23.83
N GLY A 183 -1.70 -23.23 24.04
CA GLY A 183 -3.09 -22.80 24.24
C GLY A 183 -3.92 -22.58 22.98
N ILE A 184 -3.39 -22.94 21.81
CA ILE A 184 -4.12 -22.91 20.53
C ILE A 184 -4.34 -24.33 20.01
#